data_0b1cefce7936431dc1f54365bbd61b1c
#
_entry.id   0b1cefce7936431dc1f54365bbd61b1c
#
_cell.length_a   1.000
_cell.length_b   1.000
_cell.length_c   1.000
_cell.angle_alpha   90.00
_cell.angle_beta   90.00
_cell.angle_gamma   90.00
#
_symmetry.space_group_name_H-M   'P 1'
#
loop_
_entity.id
_entity.type
_entity.pdbx_description
1 polymer ?
#
loop_
_entity_poly.entity_id
_entity_poly.type
_entity_poly.pdbx_seq_one_letter_code
_entity_poly.pdbx_strand_id
1 'polypeptide(L)'
;KILAIPLILGFLGAIIPVYATGLLATPPQFQYKLDSSNPTGSGEVTIKNIGEETVNITIEKKRMLKDDLHLELTDDGIAEWITITSPTNFTLAPGQSAKVAFKITAPENFDYNDAVGAIVANAVPQNTDSKPGLTVVQGIQLVIPIAVGLPGSIVNSLEITDHSAPQVLLSFIPGV
;
A
#
# COMPACT_ATOMS: atom_id res chain seq x y z
N LYS A 1 9.15 68.97 21.08
CA LYS A 1 8.81 68.08 19.94
C LYS A 1 9.43 66.72 20.23
N ILE A 2 8.58 65.79 20.64
CA ILE A 2 8.97 64.39 20.91
C ILE A 2 8.73 63.62 19.65
N LEU A 3 9.79 63.07 19.03
CA LEU A 3 9.71 62.24 17.84
C LEU A 3 9.40 60.79 18.29
N ALA A 4 8.21 60.33 18.09
CA ALA A 4 7.83 58.94 18.34
C ALA A 4 8.32 58.06 17.17
N ILE A 5 9.30 57.21 17.45
CA ILE A 5 9.75 56.18 16.52
C ILE A 5 8.79 54.95 16.65
N PRO A 6 8.09 54.53 15.60
CA PRO A 6 7.30 53.32 15.67
C PRO A 6 8.24 52.10 15.68
N LEU A 7 8.24 51.36 16.77
CA LEU A 7 8.88 50.06 16.91
C LEU A 7 8.09 49.03 16.07
N ILE A 8 8.52 48.82 14.83
CA ILE A 8 8.01 47.73 13.98
C ILE A 8 8.63 46.43 14.53
N LEU A 9 7.90 45.76 15.40
CA LEU A 9 8.23 44.42 15.86
C LEU A 9 7.95 43.45 14.70
N GLY A 10 8.98 43.17 13.89
CA GLY A 10 8.91 42.15 12.85
C GLY A 10 8.72 40.79 13.50
N PHE A 11 7.53 40.24 13.37
CA PHE A 11 7.23 38.85 13.70
C PHE A 11 7.93 37.98 12.65
N LEU A 12 9.21 37.62 12.87
CA LEU A 12 9.86 36.55 12.14
C LEU A 12 9.13 35.23 12.55
N GLY A 13 8.10 34.88 11.81
CA GLY A 13 7.50 33.56 11.92
C GLY A 13 8.57 32.53 11.60
N ALA A 14 9.00 31.77 12.61
CA ALA A 14 9.85 30.61 12.41
C ALA A 14 9.10 29.65 11.48
N ILE A 15 9.56 29.55 10.23
CA ILE A 15 9.10 28.51 9.29
C ILE A 15 9.65 27.20 9.86
N ILE A 16 8.81 26.45 10.55
CA ILE A 16 9.14 25.11 11.00
C ILE A 16 9.10 24.24 9.75
N PRO A 17 10.23 23.64 9.30
CA PRO A 17 10.22 22.74 8.17
C PRO A 17 9.35 21.54 8.54
N VAL A 18 8.32 21.27 7.75
CA VAL A 18 7.54 20.03 7.83
C VAL A 18 8.24 19.03 6.92
N TYR A 19 8.92 18.06 7.50
CA TYR A 19 9.55 16.97 6.77
C TYR A 19 8.49 15.99 6.32
N ALA A 20 8.46 15.69 5.02
CA ALA A 20 7.57 14.69 4.46
C ALA A 20 8.31 13.35 4.33
N THR A 21 7.72 12.29 4.85
CA THR A 21 8.18 10.92 4.62
C THR A 21 7.47 10.38 3.37
N GLY A 22 8.19 9.73 2.47
CA GLY A 22 7.61 9.20 1.24
C GLY A 22 8.36 7.97 0.74
N LEU A 23 7.62 6.98 0.23
CA LEU A 23 8.18 5.79 -0.43
C LEU A 23 7.59 5.64 -1.83
N LEU A 24 8.41 5.13 -2.75
CA LEU A 24 8.02 4.77 -4.11
C LEU A 24 8.43 3.32 -4.38
N ALA A 25 7.52 2.51 -4.92
CA ALA A 25 7.82 1.16 -5.40
C ALA A 25 7.82 1.10 -6.94
N THR A 26 8.78 0.36 -7.50
CA THR A 26 8.85 0.09 -8.93
C THR A 26 9.29 -1.36 -9.18
N PRO A 27 8.45 -2.19 -9.85
CA PRO A 27 7.08 -1.93 -10.27
C PRO A 27 6.10 -1.81 -9.09
N PRO A 28 4.92 -1.16 -9.29
CA PRO A 28 3.95 -0.96 -8.22
C PRO A 28 3.11 -2.20 -7.89
N GLN A 29 3.14 -3.22 -8.73
CA GLN A 29 2.41 -4.48 -8.57
C GLN A 29 3.03 -5.60 -9.40
N PHE A 30 2.69 -6.86 -9.07
CA PHE A 30 3.08 -8.06 -9.80
C PHE A 30 1.87 -8.90 -10.14
N GLN A 31 1.96 -9.62 -11.29
CA GLN A 31 0.94 -10.57 -11.71
C GLN A 31 1.61 -11.85 -12.19
N TYR A 32 1.18 -12.99 -11.69
CA TYR A 32 1.68 -14.32 -12.04
C TYR A 32 0.53 -15.21 -12.46
N LYS A 33 0.80 -16.08 -13.43
CA LYS A 33 -0.04 -17.25 -13.74
C LYS A 33 0.78 -18.47 -13.38
N LEU A 34 0.38 -19.16 -12.34
CA LEU A 34 1.05 -20.36 -11.86
C LEU A 34 0.16 -21.57 -12.11
N ASP A 35 0.76 -22.72 -12.42
CA ASP A 35 0.08 -23.98 -12.63
C ASP A 35 0.93 -25.14 -12.10
N SER A 36 0.41 -26.36 -12.15
CA SER A 36 1.14 -27.57 -11.68
C SER A 36 2.44 -27.83 -12.43
N SER A 37 2.57 -27.37 -13.68
CA SER A 37 3.79 -27.49 -14.49
C SER A 37 4.79 -26.37 -14.20
N ASN A 38 4.29 -25.22 -13.76
CA ASN A 38 5.08 -24.04 -13.41
C ASN A 38 4.57 -23.39 -12.11
N PRO A 39 4.82 -24.05 -10.95
CA PRO A 39 4.26 -23.62 -9.67
C PRO A 39 5.02 -22.45 -9.03
N THR A 40 6.03 -21.89 -9.69
CA THR A 40 6.92 -20.88 -9.10
C THR A 40 6.96 -19.60 -9.92
N GLY A 41 7.05 -18.48 -9.21
CA GLY A 41 7.34 -17.17 -9.77
C GLY A 41 8.42 -16.47 -8.96
N SER A 42 9.07 -15.47 -9.54
CA SER A 42 10.04 -14.63 -8.84
C SER A 42 9.92 -13.20 -9.32
N GLY A 43 10.28 -12.26 -8.46
CA GLY A 43 10.25 -10.84 -8.78
C GLY A 43 11.22 -10.04 -7.94
N GLU A 44 11.42 -8.81 -8.36
CA GLU A 44 12.23 -7.82 -7.65
C GLU A 44 11.49 -6.48 -7.71
N VAL A 45 11.30 -5.85 -6.56
CA VAL A 45 10.77 -4.50 -6.45
C VAL A 45 11.86 -3.56 -5.95
N THR A 46 12.00 -2.41 -6.57
CA THR A 46 12.86 -1.34 -6.10
C THR A 46 12.04 -0.40 -5.22
N ILE A 47 12.44 -0.24 -3.97
CA ILE A 47 11.85 0.70 -3.02
C ILE A 47 12.77 1.89 -2.91
N LYS A 48 12.26 3.10 -3.16
CA LYS A 48 12.99 4.36 -3.10
C LYS A 48 12.41 5.26 -2.02
N ASN A 49 13.27 5.83 -1.21
CA ASN A 49 12.90 6.91 -0.30
C ASN A 49 12.83 8.22 -1.11
N ILE A 50 11.62 8.76 -1.26
CA ILE A 50 11.37 10.06 -1.92
C ILE A 50 11.10 11.18 -0.90
N GLY A 51 11.18 10.86 0.39
CA GLY A 51 11.09 11.81 1.50
C GLY A 51 12.40 12.54 1.76
N GLU A 52 12.38 13.39 2.77
CA GLU A 52 13.52 14.24 3.16
C GLU A 52 14.30 13.68 4.35
N GLU A 53 13.77 12.63 5.02
CA GLU A 53 14.38 12.01 6.18
C GLU A 53 14.92 10.61 5.88
N THR A 54 15.95 10.20 6.60
CA THR A 54 16.41 8.81 6.59
C THR A 54 15.38 7.93 7.30
N VAL A 55 14.99 6.83 6.65
CA VAL A 55 13.97 5.91 7.18
C VAL A 55 14.55 4.51 7.39
N ASN A 56 14.11 3.86 8.44
CA ASN A 56 14.29 2.42 8.64
C ASN A 56 13.12 1.69 8.01
N ILE A 57 13.44 0.74 7.14
CA ILE A 57 12.46 -0.05 6.38
C ILE A 57 12.42 -1.46 6.96
N THR A 58 11.22 -1.95 7.21
CA THR A 58 10.95 -3.37 7.50
C THR A 58 10.03 -3.93 6.41
N ILE A 59 10.44 -5.04 5.80
CA ILE A 59 9.69 -5.71 4.73
C ILE A 59 8.96 -6.91 5.31
N GLU A 60 7.67 -6.98 5.05
CA GLU A 60 6.79 -8.08 5.43
C GLU A 60 6.09 -8.65 4.20
N LYS A 61 5.61 -9.87 4.32
CA LYS A 61 4.75 -10.53 3.33
C LYS A 61 3.38 -10.72 3.95
N LYS A 62 2.33 -10.38 3.22
CA LYS A 62 0.95 -10.44 3.72
C LYS A 62 0.03 -11.02 2.65
N ARG A 63 -1.10 -11.58 3.09
CA ARG A 63 -2.27 -11.81 2.25
C ARG A 63 -3.11 -10.54 2.23
N MET A 64 -3.62 -10.19 1.05
CA MET A 64 -4.56 -9.09 0.89
C MET A 64 -5.97 -9.65 0.81
N LEU A 65 -6.80 -9.27 1.76
CA LEU A 65 -8.24 -9.51 1.74
C LEU A 65 -8.94 -8.17 1.51
N LYS A 66 -9.79 -8.14 0.50
CA LYS A 66 -10.63 -6.97 0.24
C LYS A 66 -12.06 -7.32 0.61
N ASP A 67 -12.57 -6.71 1.64
CA ASP A 67 -13.99 -6.58 1.90
C ASP A 67 -14.49 -5.24 1.34
N ASP A 68 -15.79 -5.07 1.15
CA ASP A 68 -16.38 -3.93 0.44
C ASP A 68 -15.87 -2.55 0.87
N LEU A 69 -15.40 -2.41 2.10
CA LEU A 69 -14.96 -1.14 2.68
C LEU A 69 -13.54 -1.15 3.29
N HIS A 70 -12.93 -2.33 3.46
CA HIS A 70 -11.66 -2.45 4.17
C HIS A 70 -10.66 -3.32 3.42
N LEU A 71 -9.39 -2.90 3.49
CA LEU A 71 -8.25 -3.72 3.12
C LEU A 71 -7.67 -4.33 4.39
N GLU A 72 -7.75 -5.65 4.51
CA GLU A 72 -7.13 -6.41 5.59
C GLU A 72 -5.87 -7.10 5.11
N LEU A 73 -4.82 -7.05 5.94
CA LEU A 73 -3.53 -7.70 5.68
C LEU A 73 -3.31 -8.77 6.74
N THR A 74 -3.22 -10.05 6.31
CA THR A 74 -3.04 -11.20 7.20
C THR A 74 -1.76 -11.97 6.86
N ASP A 75 -1.29 -12.83 7.76
CA ASP A 75 -0.05 -13.59 7.60
C ASP A 75 -0.27 -15.00 7.04
N ASP A 76 -1.50 -15.38 6.77
CA ASP A 76 -1.94 -16.70 6.30
C ASP A 76 -2.05 -16.80 4.77
N GLY A 77 -2.41 -17.98 4.28
CA GLY A 77 -2.72 -18.25 2.88
C GLY A 77 -1.58 -17.92 1.93
N ILE A 78 -1.82 -17.05 0.95
CA ILE A 78 -0.79 -16.70 -0.06
C ILE A 78 0.45 -16.04 0.56
N ALA A 79 0.38 -15.44 1.74
CA ALA A 79 1.55 -14.92 2.43
C ALA A 79 2.58 -16.03 2.70
N GLU A 80 2.14 -17.27 2.94
CA GLU A 80 3.01 -18.41 3.15
C GLU A 80 3.74 -18.86 1.88
N TRP A 81 3.15 -18.59 0.70
CA TRP A 81 3.75 -18.93 -0.60
C TRP A 81 4.87 -17.97 -1.00
N ILE A 82 4.90 -16.78 -0.41
CA ILE A 82 5.90 -15.75 -0.69
C ILE A 82 7.10 -15.95 0.22
N THR A 83 8.28 -16.01 -0.37
CA THR A 83 9.57 -16.01 0.34
C THR A 83 10.36 -14.80 -0.09
N ILE A 84 10.70 -13.92 0.85
CA ILE A 84 11.59 -12.79 0.59
C ILE A 84 13.02 -13.31 0.63
N THR A 85 13.77 -13.09 -0.46
CA THR A 85 15.14 -13.63 -0.62
C THR A 85 16.24 -12.59 -0.42
N SER A 86 15.85 -11.33 -0.22
CA SER A 86 16.73 -10.21 0.15
C SER A 86 16.63 -9.86 1.64
N PRO A 87 17.49 -8.98 2.18
CA PRO A 87 17.33 -8.46 3.52
C PRO A 87 15.97 -7.81 3.72
N THR A 88 15.33 -8.10 4.87
CA THR A 88 14.01 -7.57 5.22
C THR A 88 14.06 -6.29 6.05
N ASN A 89 15.26 -5.93 6.55
CA ASN A 89 15.47 -4.71 7.33
C ASN A 89 16.67 -3.95 6.75
N PHE A 90 16.46 -2.69 6.43
CA PHE A 90 17.49 -1.80 5.90
C PHE A 90 17.11 -0.34 6.10
N THR A 91 18.10 0.55 5.92
CA THR A 91 17.92 2.00 6.06
C THR A 91 18.06 2.67 4.70
N LEU A 92 17.21 3.64 4.40
CA LEU A 92 17.29 4.45 3.19
C LEU A 92 17.39 5.93 3.53
N ALA A 93 18.51 6.55 3.16
CA ALA A 93 18.63 8.01 3.18
C ALA A 93 17.74 8.64 2.07
N PRO A 94 17.45 9.95 2.12
CA PRO A 94 16.75 10.65 1.08
C PRO A 94 17.30 10.35 -0.32
N GLY A 95 16.41 10.00 -1.25
CA GLY A 95 16.76 9.66 -2.62
C GLY A 95 17.37 8.27 -2.84
N GLN A 96 17.76 7.55 -1.80
CA GLN A 96 18.30 6.19 -1.90
C GLN A 96 17.23 5.15 -2.23
N SER A 97 17.69 4.04 -2.82
CA SER A 97 16.84 2.91 -3.21
C SER A 97 17.46 1.59 -2.76
N ALA A 98 16.62 0.61 -2.46
CA ALA A 98 17.00 -0.77 -2.25
C ALA A 98 16.12 -1.71 -3.09
N LYS A 99 16.67 -2.87 -3.45
CA LYS A 99 15.97 -3.92 -4.19
C LYS A 99 15.51 -5.00 -3.22
N VAL A 100 14.25 -5.36 -3.31
CA VAL A 100 13.63 -6.43 -2.54
C VAL A 100 13.26 -7.55 -3.51
N ALA A 101 14.00 -8.64 -3.43
CA ALA A 101 13.77 -9.83 -4.24
C ALA A 101 12.90 -10.83 -3.47
N PHE A 102 12.01 -11.50 -4.21
CA PHE A 102 11.13 -12.52 -3.64
C PHE A 102 10.87 -13.66 -4.62
N LYS A 103 10.42 -14.78 -4.07
CA LYS A 103 9.95 -15.95 -4.80
C LYS A 103 8.57 -16.33 -4.30
N ILE A 104 7.73 -16.78 -5.22
CA ILE A 104 6.43 -17.36 -4.92
C ILE A 104 6.48 -18.83 -5.29
N THR A 105 5.93 -19.69 -4.43
CA THR A 105 5.79 -21.12 -4.71
C THR A 105 4.38 -21.53 -4.34
N ALA A 106 3.54 -21.83 -5.34
CA ALA A 106 2.19 -22.31 -5.10
C ALA A 106 2.26 -23.74 -4.53
N PRO A 107 1.43 -24.09 -3.53
CA PRO A 107 1.35 -25.47 -3.04
C PRO A 107 0.72 -26.38 -4.08
N GLU A 108 0.92 -27.70 -3.96
CA GLU A 108 0.36 -28.68 -4.90
C GLU A 108 -1.17 -28.73 -4.88
N ASN A 109 -1.76 -28.44 -3.72
CA ASN A 109 -3.21 -28.41 -3.52
C ASN A 109 -3.63 -27.03 -3.05
N PHE A 110 -4.38 -26.33 -3.88
CA PHE A 110 -4.96 -25.02 -3.53
C PHE A 110 -6.43 -24.99 -3.95
N ASP A 111 -7.27 -24.44 -3.08
CA ASP A 111 -8.73 -24.37 -3.29
C ASP A 111 -9.17 -23.06 -3.95
N TYR A 112 -8.22 -22.23 -4.41
CA TYR A 112 -8.50 -20.89 -4.93
C TYR A 112 -8.18 -20.79 -6.40
N ASN A 113 -9.05 -20.12 -7.15
CA ASN A 113 -8.80 -19.77 -8.55
C ASN A 113 -7.85 -18.58 -8.67
N ASP A 114 -7.93 -17.65 -7.70
CA ASP A 114 -7.08 -16.46 -7.62
C ASP A 114 -6.70 -16.20 -6.16
N ALA A 115 -5.47 -15.73 -5.96
CA ALA A 115 -4.98 -15.34 -4.66
C ALA A 115 -4.23 -14.00 -4.76
N VAL A 116 -4.45 -13.13 -3.79
CA VAL A 116 -3.77 -11.83 -3.74
C VAL A 116 -2.95 -11.71 -2.47
N GLY A 117 -1.64 -11.64 -2.66
CA GLY A 117 -0.68 -11.33 -1.61
C GLY A 117 -0.14 -9.92 -1.76
N ALA A 118 0.76 -9.55 -0.86
CA ALA A 118 1.49 -8.30 -0.92
C ALA A 118 2.87 -8.41 -0.29
N ILE A 119 3.79 -7.61 -0.81
CA ILE A 119 4.98 -7.17 -0.07
C ILE A 119 4.62 -5.84 0.57
N VAL A 120 4.83 -5.74 1.87
CA VAL A 120 4.55 -4.54 2.67
C VAL A 120 5.85 -3.95 3.15
N ALA A 121 6.10 -2.69 2.81
CA ALA A 121 7.26 -1.95 3.32
C ALA A 121 6.79 -0.95 4.37
N ASN A 122 7.16 -1.18 5.60
CA ASN A 122 6.92 -0.29 6.72
C ASN A 122 8.14 0.62 6.90
N ALA A 123 7.95 1.92 6.78
CA ALA A 123 9.00 2.92 6.95
C ALA A 123 8.77 3.76 8.20
N VAL A 124 9.79 3.89 9.03
CA VAL A 124 9.78 4.74 10.22
C VAL A 124 11.00 5.68 10.14
N PRO A 125 10.82 6.99 10.34
CA PRO A 125 11.94 7.93 10.40
C PRO A 125 12.98 7.50 11.44
N GLN A 126 14.26 7.62 11.10
CA GLN A 126 15.35 7.22 12.00
C GLN A 126 15.54 8.21 13.15
N ASN A 127 15.33 9.50 12.88
CA ASN A 127 15.48 10.56 13.87
C ASN A 127 14.13 10.89 14.50
N THR A 128 13.87 10.27 15.64
CA THR A 128 12.84 10.74 16.56
C THR A 128 13.54 11.59 17.61
N ASP A 129 13.82 12.86 17.29
CA ASP A 129 14.32 13.80 18.30
C ASP A 129 13.31 13.87 19.44
N SER A 130 13.65 13.21 20.53
CA SER A 130 12.85 13.22 21.76
C SER A 130 12.96 14.60 22.40
N LYS A 131 12.20 15.56 21.87
CA LYS A 131 11.99 16.83 22.56
C LYS A 131 11.13 16.58 23.79
N PRO A 132 11.39 17.25 24.92
CA PRO A 132 10.50 17.16 26.07
C PRO A 132 9.10 17.60 25.66
N GLY A 133 8.13 16.68 25.69
CA GLY A 133 6.77 16.91 25.26
C GLY A 133 6.18 15.70 24.49
N LEU A 134 5.07 15.92 23.82
CA LEU A 134 4.43 14.92 22.97
C LEU A 134 5.20 14.79 21.65
N THR A 135 5.80 13.63 21.39
CA THR A 135 6.41 13.31 20.08
C THR A 135 5.47 12.41 19.30
N VAL A 136 5.06 12.87 18.11
CA VAL A 136 4.30 12.05 17.16
C VAL A 136 5.25 11.53 16.10
N VAL A 137 5.41 10.20 16.02
CA VAL A 137 6.19 9.54 14.97
C VAL A 137 5.21 9.08 13.88
N GLN A 138 5.36 9.61 12.68
CA GLN A 138 4.55 9.21 11.54
C GLN A 138 5.30 8.14 10.75
N GLY A 139 4.79 6.91 10.77
CA GLY A 139 5.22 5.82 9.91
C GLY A 139 4.44 5.81 8.59
N ILE A 140 5.06 5.27 7.53
CA ILE A 140 4.41 5.01 6.25
C ILE A 140 4.41 3.52 5.99
N GLN A 141 3.28 3.01 5.51
CA GLN A 141 3.14 1.66 5.01
C GLN A 141 2.89 1.72 3.50
N LEU A 142 3.77 1.08 2.73
CA LEU A 142 3.64 0.92 1.29
C LEU A 142 3.29 -0.53 0.98
N VAL A 143 2.12 -0.76 0.37
CA VAL A 143 1.62 -2.08 0.00
C VAL A 143 1.83 -2.30 -1.48
N ILE A 144 2.55 -3.38 -1.86
CA ILE A 144 2.84 -3.77 -3.24
C ILE A 144 2.10 -5.08 -3.54
N PRO A 145 0.96 -5.03 -4.24
CA PRO A 145 0.13 -6.20 -4.51
C PRO A 145 0.83 -7.23 -5.41
N ILE A 146 0.56 -8.50 -5.14
CA ILE A 146 0.98 -9.66 -5.92
C ILE A 146 -0.25 -10.49 -6.22
N ALA A 147 -0.76 -10.40 -7.44
CA ALA A 147 -1.88 -11.20 -7.89
C ALA A 147 -1.37 -12.51 -8.51
N VAL A 148 -1.89 -13.63 -8.05
CA VAL A 148 -1.57 -14.97 -8.54
C VAL A 148 -2.84 -15.59 -9.09
N GLY A 149 -2.91 -15.73 -10.42
CA GLY A 149 -3.94 -16.51 -11.11
C GLY A 149 -3.53 -17.98 -11.13
N LEU A 150 -4.45 -18.83 -10.71
CA LEU A 150 -4.28 -20.28 -10.66
C LEU A 150 -5.19 -20.94 -11.70
N PRO A 151 -4.80 -22.07 -12.31
CA PRO A 151 -5.65 -22.75 -13.26
C PRO A 151 -6.88 -23.32 -12.54
N GLY A 152 -8.02 -22.78 -12.85
CA GLY A 152 -9.31 -23.25 -12.38
C GLY A 152 -10.40 -22.88 -13.37
N SER A 153 -11.46 -23.66 -13.42
CA SER A 153 -12.67 -23.23 -14.15
C SER A 153 -13.36 -22.14 -13.34
N ILE A 154 -13.16 -20.89 -13.72
CA ILE A 154 -13.98 -19.80 -13.18
C ILE A 154 -15.39 -20.03 -13.70
N VAL A 155 -16.23 -20.62 -12.88
CA VAL A 155 -17.69 -20.66 -13.14
C VAL A 155 -18.24 -19.30 -12.72
N ASN A 156 -18.23 -18.36 -13.65
CA ASN A 156 -18.94 -17.11 -13.46
C ASN A 156 -20.45 -17.40 -13.62
N SER A 157 -21.11 -17.74 -12.53
CA SER A 157 -22.57 -17.81 -12.47
C SER A 157 -23.09 -16.50 -11.90
N LEU A 158 -23.70 -15.69 -12.74
CA LEU A 158 -24.47 -14.53 -12.28
C LEU A 158 -25.93 -14.99 -12.16
N GLU A 159 -26.41 -15.21 -10.96
CA GLU A 159 -27.81 -15.42 -10.67
C GLU A 159 -28.44 -14.08 -10.23
N ILE A 160 -29.35 -13.56 -11.04
CA ILE A 160 -30.16 -12.41 -10.66
C ILE A 160 -31.32 -12.94 -9.81
N THR A 161 -31.16 -12.91 -8.49
CA THR A 161 -32.16 -13.43 -7.55
C THR A 161 -33.33 -12.48 -7.31
N ASP A 162 -33.16 -11.20 -7.60
CA ASP A 162 -34.25 -10.22 -7.57
C ASP A 162 -33.94 -9.04 -8.49
N HIS A 163 -34.96 -8.59 -9.27
CA HIS A 163 -34.89 -7.35 -10.01
C HIS A 163 -36.21 -6.58 -9.80
N SER A 164 -36.16 -5.52 -9.05
CA SER A 164 -37.23 -4.54 -8.99
C SER A 164 -36.91 -3.37 -9.91
N ALA A 165 -37.62 -3.31 -11.04
CA ALA A 165 -37.58 -2.09 -11.84
C ALA A 165 -38.55 -1.07 -11.22
N PRO A 166 -38.08 0.17 -10.92
CA PRO A 166 -39.00 1.22 -10.51
C PRO A 166 -40.03 1.42 -11.62
N GLN A 167 -41.31 1.21 -11.32
CA GLN A 167 -42.38 1.57 -12.24
C GLN A 167 -42.44 3.09 -12.30
N VAL A 168 -41.86 3.68 -13.33
CA VAL A 168 -42.09 5.09 -13.66
C VAL A 168 -43.50 5.19 -14.25
N LEU A 169 -44.49 5.49 -13.43
CA LEU A 169 -45.79 5.91 -13.88
C LEU A 169 -45.66 7.28 -14.55
N LEU A 170 -45.45 7.27 -15.87
CA LEU A 170 -45.67 8.46 -16.69
C LEU A 170 -47.18 8.72 -16.74
N SER A 171 -47.68 9.52 -15.80
CA SER A 171 -49.03 10.10 -15.94
C SER A 171 -48.93 11.17 -17.01
N PHE A 172 -49.38 10.85 -18.22
CA PHE A 172 -49.73 11.82 -19.22
C PHE A 172 -50.93 12.63 -18.70
N ILE A 173 -50.74 13.86 -18.36
CA ILE A 173 -51.83 14.84 -18.19
C ILE A 173 -52.12 15.34 -19.60
N PRO A 174 -53.26 15.03 -20.20
CA PRO A 174 -53.65 15.67 -21.44
C PRO A 174 -53.97 17.14 -21.11
N GLY A 175 -53.23 18.06 -21.72
CA GLY A 175 -53.51 19.49 -21.62
C GLY A 175 -54.87 19.80 -22.25
N VAL A 176 -55.62 20.66 -21.55
CA VAL A 176 -56.76 21.41 -22.04
C VAL A 176 -56.29 22.62 -22.80
#